data_6ceae0ff20632f9a5dd44daa720aba00
#
_entry.id   6ceae0ff20632f9a5dd44daa720aba00
#
_cell.length_a   1.000
_cell.length_b   1.000
_cell.length_c   1.000
_cell.angle_alpha   90.00
_cell.angle_beta   90.00
_cell.angle_gamma   90.00
#
_symmetry.space_group_name_H-M   'P 1'
#
loop_
_entity.id
_entity.type
_entity.pdbx_description
1 polymer ?
#
loop_
_entity_poly.entity_id
_entity_poly.type
_entity_poly.pdbx_seq_one_letter_code
_entity_poly.pdbx_strand_id
1 'polypeptide(L)'
;MQRSLVGSEMCIRDRDKTVEIPSFTTDGVNRITSIRTDPGGKGINVSKVVAALGSTSRALGILGGSTGQMISEALSGLNMTCDFLPVEGNTRINLKVVDPIAHTSTEINEPGVPVDPATLQSLLDHLLKLLRHDDIVVLAGSLPVNAPADTYRVWGDACREKGAKVILDSDGAGMVEGVKAKPFLIKPNSEELSHLMGRALDSQQELTAAARELLQTGVQKVIVSMGSRGMLHVLPEQTIFVPGLRVPVKDTVGAGDAVIAALALSLIHI
;
A
#
# COMPACT_ATOMS: atom_id res chain seq x y z
N MET A 1 22.18 10.43 13.15
CA MET A 1 22.08 9.58 11.94
C MET A 1 20.82 9.97 11.20
N GLN A 2 20.90 10.18 9.90
CA GLN A 2 19.72 10.53 9.10
C GLN A 2 18.92 9.25 8.88
N ARG A 3 17.65 9.23 9.29
CA ARG A 3 16.71 8.14 9.02
C ARG A 3 16.40 8.11 7.55
N SER A 4 16.29 6.94 6.96
CA SER A 4 15.87 6.79 5.57
C SER A 4 14.52 6.08 5.47
N LEU A 5 13.78 6.39 4.41
CA LEU A 5 12.57 5.66 4.07
C LEU A 5 12.95 4.53 3.13
N VAL A 6 12.82 3.32 3.61
CA VAL A 6 12.93 2.12 2.79
C VAL A 6 11.52 1.58 2.60
N GLY A 7 10.93 1.84 1.44
CA GLY A 7 9.68 1.21 1.05
C GLY A 7 9.96 -0.18 0.53
N SER A 8 9.52 -1.21 1.22
CA SER A 8 9.48 -2.57 0.67
C SER A 8 8.07 -2.87 0.21
N GLU A 9 7.90 -2.98 -1.08
CA GLU A 9 6.67 -3.42 -1.69
C GLU A 9 6.78 -4.90 -2.02
N MET A 10 6.15 -5.73 -1.21
CA MET A 10 6.03 -7.17 -1.48
C MET A 10 5.04 -7.49 -2.58
N CYS A 11 4.33 -6.49 -3.06
CA CYS A 11 3.36 -6.67 -4.13
C CYS A 11 4.00 -7.12 -5.42
N ILE A 12 3.24 -7.90 -6.12
CA ILE A 12 3.23 -7.84 -7.57
C ILE A 12 2.96 -6.38 -7.88
N ARG A 13 3.96 -5.69 -8.44
CA ARG A 13 3.78 -4.32 -8.85
C ARG A 13 2.73 -4.28 -9.92
N ASP A 14 1.90 -3.28 -9.84
CA ASP A 14 0.76 -3.17 -10.70
C ASP A 14 1.04 -2.12 -11.78
N ARG A 15 0.52 -2.37 -12.97
CA ARG A 15 0.31 -1.32 -13.93
C ARG A 15 -1.15 -0.94 -13.88
N ASP A 16 -1.44 0.21 -13.33
CA ASP A 16 -2.81 0.70 -13.28
C ASP A 16 -3.20 1.26 -14.64
N LYS A 17 -4.20 0.64 -15.27
CA LYS A 17 -4.78 1.07 -16.53
C LYS A 17 -6.18 1.59 -16.29
N THR A 18 -6.36 2.90 -16.35
CA THR A 18 -7.69 3.51 -16.26
C THR A 18 -8.23 3.73 -17.67
N VAL A 19 -9.43 3.27 -17.93
CA VAL A 19 -10.17 3.47 -19.18
C VAL A 19 -11.48 4.18 -18.91
N GLU A 20 -11.85 5.12 -19.77
CA GLU A 20 -13.16 5.75 -19.74
C GLU A 20 -14.07 5.07 -20.75
N ILE A 21 -15.24 4.66 -20.30
CA ILE A 21 -16.26 4.01 -21.12
C ILE A 21 -17.61 4.63 -20.74
N PRO A 22 -18.12 5.61 -21.53
CA PRO A 22 -19.45 6.20 -21.29
C PRO A 22 -20.55 5.16 -21.41
N SER A 23 -21.43 5.11 -20.41
CA SER A 23 -22.53 4.16 -20.34
C SER A 23 -22.04 2.70 -20.37
N PHE A 24 -21.09 2.36 -19.49
CA PHE A 24 -20.57 1.00 -19.37
C PHE A 24 -21.67 -0.02 -19.11
N THR A 25 -21.75 -1.05 -19.94
CA THR A 25 -22.76 -2.10 -19.84
C THR A 25 -22.11 -3.48 -19.77
N THR A 26 -22.69 -4.35 -18.94
CA THR A 26 -22.43 -5.79 -19.00
C THR A 26 -23.13 -6.39 -20.20
N ASP A 27 -22.60 -7.47 -20.75
CA ASP A 27 -23.17 -8.21 -21.88
C ASP A 27 -23.34 -7.35 -23.16
N GLY A 28 -22.36 -6.46 -23.41
CA GLY A 28 -22.36 -5.57 -24.57
C GLY A 28 -20.97 -5.19 -25.05
N VAL A 29 -20.91 -4.54 -26.22
CA VAL A 29 -19.68 -3.99 -26.77
C VAL A 29 -19.45 -2.60 -26.17
N ASN A 30 -18.48 -2.47 -25.30
CA ASN A 30 -18.05 -1.21 -24.72
C ASN A 30 -16.90 -0.61 -25.54
N ARG A 31 -16.93 0.71 -25.78
CA ARG A 31 -15.87 1.42 -26.50
C ARG A 31 -15.17 2.40 -25.59
N ILE A 32 -13.85 2.26 -25.52
CA ILE A 32 -12.98 3.12 -24.73
C ILE A 32 -12.85 4.48 -25.44
N THR A 33 -13.07 5.56 -24.70
CA THR A 33 -12.91 6.94 -25.17
C THR A 33 -11.59 7.56 -24.69
N SER A 34 -11.06 7.10 -23.56
CA SER A 34 -9.79 7.59 -23.00
C SER A 34 -9.04 6.44 -22.32
N ILE A 35 -7.71 6.46 -22.40
CA ILE A 35 -6.83 5.50 -21.72
C ILE A 35 -5.74 6.27 -20.99
N ARG A 36 -5.57 6.00 -19.70
CA ARG A 36 -4.41 6.41 -18.90
C ARG A 36 -3.74 5.18 -18.33
N THR A 37 -2.43 5.19 -18.30
CA THR A 37 -1.65 4.11 -17.72
C THR A 37 -0.58 4.69 -16.80
N ASP A 38 -0.56 4.22 -15.57
CA ASP A 38 0.36 4.69 -14.54
C ASP A 38 1.12 3.50 -13.93
N PRO A 39 2.40 3.66 -13.54
CA PRO A 39 3.04 2.70 -12.66
C PRO A 39 2.32 2.73 -11.32
N GLY A 40 1.74 1.61 -10.93
CA GLY A 40 0.90 1.45 -9.75
C GLY A 40 1.55 0.59 -8.67
N GLY A 41 0.74 0.28 -7.68
CA GLY A 41 1.14 -0.42 -6.47
C GLY A 41 1.34 0.53 -5.29
N LYS A 42 0.86 0.11 -4.09
CA LYS A 42 0.84 0.97 -2.90
C LYS A 42 2.20 1.59 -2.57
N GLY A 43 3.30 0.81 -2.54
CA GLY A 43 4.61 1.34 -2.19
C GLY A 43 5.25 2.20 -3.28
N ILE A 44 4.98 1.94 -4.60
CA ILE A 44 5.35 2.88 -5.66
C ILE A 44 4.63 4.22 -5.43
N ASN A 45 3.34 4.18 -5.14
CA ASN A 45 2.56 5.39 -4.87
C ASN A 45 3.11 6.14 -3.66
N VAL A 46 3.44 5.44 -2.57
CA VAL A 46 4.12 6.03 -1.41
C VAL A 46 5.42 6.71 -1.84
N SER A 47 6.28 6.02 -2.59
CA SER A 47 7.57 6.55 -3.04
C SER A 47 7.42 7.74 -3.98
N LYS A 48 6.43 7.73 -4.89
CA LYS A 48 6.10 8.87 -5.77
C LYS A 48 5.69 10.11 -4.97
N VAL A 49 4.86 9.93 -3.94
CA VAL A 49 4.44 11.06 -3.06
C VAL A 49 5.63 11.57 -2.25
N VAL A 50 6.48 10.69 -1.70
CA VAL A 50 7.72 11.08 -1.01
C VAL A 50 8.61 11.93 -1.91
N ALA A 51 8.82 11.51 -3.16
CA ALA A 51 9.58 12.26 -4.14
C ALA A 51 8.95 13.62 -4.47
N ALA A 52 7.62 13.69 -4.64
CA ALA A 52 6.89 14.92 -4.87
C ALA A 52 6.96 15.90 -3.69
N LEU A 53 7.12 15.39 -2.46
CA LEU A 53 7.34 16.19 -1.25
C LEU A 53 8.81 16.57 -1.03
N GLY A 54 9.69 16.33 -2.03
CA GLY A 54 11.10 16.76 -2.01
C GLY A 54 12.03 15.86 -1.20
N SER A 55 11.59 14.68 -0.80
CA SER A 55 12.40 13.70 -0.09
C SER A 55 12.76 12.52 -0.99
N THR A 56 13.56 11.59 -0.47
CA THR A 56 13.99 10.40 -1.20
C THR A 56 13.50 9.14 -0.52
N SER A 57 13.26 8.11 -1.30
CA SER A 57 12.92 6.77 -0.80
C SER A 57 13.59 5.69 -1.66
N ARG A 58 13.61 4.48 -1.13
CA ARG A 58 14.04 3.29 -1.84
C ARG A 58 12.86 2.34 -1.96
N ALA A 59 12.49 1.99 -3.18
CA ALA A 59 11.43 1.04 -3.47
C ALA A 59 12.02 -0.32 -3.84
N LEU A 60 11.66 -1.36 -3.08
CA LEU A 60 12.03 -2.75 -3.34
C LEU A 60 10.79 -3.53 -3.79
N GLY A 61 10.98 -4.56 -4.58
CA GLY A 61 9.90 -5.46 -4.98
C GLY A 61 10.29 -6.32 -6.18
N ILE A 62 9.31 -6.88 -6.85
CA ILE A 62 9.51 -7.77 -7.99
C ILE A 62 8.88 -7.17 -9.25
N LEU A 63 9.54 -7.31 -10.38
CA LEU A 63 9.03 -6.91 -11.70
C LEU A 63 9.25 -8.03 -12.71
N GLY A 64 8.29 -8.25 -13.60
CA GLY A 64 8.38 -9.27 -14.65
C GLY A 64 7.96 -8.76 -16.02
N GLY A 65 8.61 -9.27 -17.06
CA GLY A 65 8.28 -9.07 -18.46
C GLY A 65 8.25 -7.62 -18.95
N SER A 66 7.56 -7.41 -20.06
CA SER A 66 7.45 -6.08 -20.70
C SER A 66 6.72 -5.07 -19.83
N THR A 67 5.72 -5.49 -19.07
CA THR A 67 4.99 -4.62 -18.14
C THR A 67 5.93 -4.12 -17.03
N GLY A 68 6.77 -5.01 -16.49
CA GLY A 68 7.76 -4.63 -15.48
C GLY A 68 8.79 -3.64 -16.02
N GLN A 69 9.26 -3.83 -17.25
CA GLN A 69 10.17 -2.89 -17.90
C GLN A 69 9.54 -1.50 -18.06
N MET A 70 8.30 -1.42 -18.54
CA MET A 70 7.57 -0.15 -18.65
C MET A 70 7.42 0.60 -17.32
N ILE A 71 7.17 -0.15 -16.23
CA ILE A 71 7.13 0.42 -14.87
C ILE A 71 8.50 1.00 -14.50
N SER A 72 9.57 0.23 -14.69
CA SER A 72 10.92 0.65 -14.37
C SER A 72 11.33 1.92 -15.14
N GLU A 73 11.03 1.98 -16.44
CA GLU A 73 11.27 3.14 -17.28
C GLU A 73 10.49 4.37 -16.80
N ALA A 74 9.21 4.22 -16.45
CA ALA A 74 8.37 5.31 -15.97
C ALA A 74 8.82 5.88 -14.62
N LEU A 75 9.51 5.07 -13.80
CA LEU A 75 10.04 5.50 -12.50
C LEU A 75 11.45 6.08 -12.58
N SER A 76 12.18 5.88 -13.68
CA SER A 76 13.60 6.25 -13.82
C SER A 76 13.91 7.74 -13.69
N GLY A 77 12.92 8.62 -13.88
CA GLY A 77 13.07 10.07 -13.75
C GLY A 77 12.68 10.65 -12.39
N LEU A 78 12.25 9.81 -11.47
CA LEU A 78 11.77 10.25 -10.14
C LEU A 78 12.90 10.24 -9.11
N ASN A 79 12.78 11.11 -8.09
CA ASN A 79 13.74 11.19 -6.98
C ASN A 79 13.53 9.99 -6.00
N MET A 80 13.74 8.77 -6.51
CA MET A 80 13.65 7.53 -5.75
C MET A 80 14.65 6.50 -6.28
N THR A 81 15.09 5.60 -5.43
CA THR A 81 15.91 4.44 -5.83
C THR A 81 15.00 3.23 -6.02
N CYS A 82 15.14 2.55 -7.14
CA CYS A 82 14.35 1.37 -7.48
C CYS A 82 15.24 0.13 -7.49
N ASP A 83 15.02 -0.79 -6.55
CA ASP A 83 15.74 -2.06 -6.42
C ASP A 83 14.76 -3.22 -6.61
N PHE A 84 14.47 -3.54 -7.88
CA PHE A 84 13.51 -4.59 -8.23
C PHE A 84 14.19 -5.88 -8.62
N LEU A 85 13.74 -6.99 -8.06
CA LEU A 85 14.15 -8.32 -8.49
C LEU A 85 13.35 -8.76 -9.72
N PRO A 86 14.00 -9.26 -10.77
CA PRO A 86 13.31 -9.78 -11.93
C PRO A 86 12.64 -11.13 -11.62
N VAL A 87 11.44 -11.33 -12.17
CA VAL A 87 10.72 -12.61 -12.15
C VAL A 87 10.23 -12.99 -13.53
N GLU A 88 10.01 -14.29 -13.75
CA GLU A 88 9.39 -14.78 -14.98
C GLU A 88 7.90 -14.37 -15.07
N GLY A 89 7.40 -14.19 -16.30
CA GLY A 89 6.05 -13.72 -16.57
C GLY A 89 5.96 -12.20 -16.61
N ASN A 90 4.74 -11.68 -16.74
CA ASN A 90 4.49 -10.25 -16.79
C ASN A 90 3.92 -9.74 -15.47
N THR A 91 4.40 -8.60 -15.04
CA THR A 91 3.74 -7.84 -13.96
C THR A 91 2.28 -7.57 -14.33
N ARG A 92 1.37 -7.79 -13.39
CA ARG A 92 -0.09 -7.70 -13.61
C ARG A 92 -0.54 -6.29 -13.98
N ILE A 93 -1.68 -6.23 -14.64
CA ILE A 93 -2.38 -4.99 -14.94
C ILE A 93 -3.66 -4.94 -14.12
N ASN A 94 -3.88 -3.87 -13.40
CA ASN A 94 -5.17 -3.57 -12.80
C ASN A 94 -5.94 -2.64 -13.73
N LEU A 95 -7.09 -3.08 -14.20
CA LEU A 95 -7.94 -2.31 -15.08
C LEU A 95 -9.03 -1.61 -14.26
N LYS A 96 -9.08 -0.28 -14.33
CA LYS A 96 -10.15 0.53 -13.77
C LYS A 96 -11.00 1.09 -14.91
N VAL A 97 -12.26 0.68 -14.96
CA VAL A 97 -13.25 1.21 -15.89
C VAL A 97 -14.01 2.34 -15.20
N VAL A 98 -13.92 3.54 -15.75
CA VAL A 98 -14.65 4.73 -15.28
C VAL A 98 -15.79 5.01 -16.25
N ASP A 99 -17.01 5.08 -15.73
CA ASP A 99 -18.17 5.55 -16.48
C ASP A 99 -18.47 7.00 -16.09
N PRO A 100 -18.14 7.97 -16.95
CA PRO A 100 -18.36 9.39 -16.65
C PRO A 100 -19.84 9.79 -16.69
N ILE A 101 -20.73 8.98 -17.29
CA ILE A 101 -22.18 9.23 -17.36
C ILE A 101 -22.87 8.71 -16.10
N ALA A 102 -22.60 7.47 -15.72
CA ALA A 102 -23.16 6.87 -14.51
C ALA A 102 -22.44 7.30 -13.22
N HIS A 103 -21.30 7.99 -13.33
CA HIS A 103 -20.41 8.35 -12.20
C HIS A 103 -19.99 7.13 -11.35
N THR A 104 -19.69 6.02 -12.02
CA THR A 104 -19.25 4.77 -11.37
C THR A 104 -17.85 4.39 -11.79
N SER A 105 -17.20 3.56 -10.97
CA SER A 105 -15.94 2.91 -11.34
C SER A 105 -15.99 1.43 -11.00
N THR A 106 -15.44 0.61 -11.89
CA THR A 106 -15.34 -0.84 -11.72
C THR A 106 -13.88 -1.25 -11.86
N GLU A 107 -13.36 -2.01 -10.90
CA GLU A 107 -11.99 -2.50 -10.92
C GLU A 107 -11.98 -3.98 -11.32
N ILE A 108 -11.07 -4.32 -12.24
CA ILE A 108 -10.83 -5.68 -12.73
C ILE A 108 -9.34 -5.96 -12.56
N ASN A 109 -9.00 -6.71 -11.52
CA ASN A 109 -7.62 -6.92 -11.09
C ASN A 109 -7.14 -8.32 -11.51
N GLU A 110 -6.00 -8.36 -12.21
CA GLU A 110 -5.34 -9.61 -12.55
C GLU A 110 -4.72 -10.23 -11.27
N PRO A 111 -4.65 -11.58 -11.16
CA PRO A 111 -4.07 -12.24 -10.00
C PRO A 111 -2.55 -12.02 -9.87
N GLY A 112 -1.88 -11.68 -10.98
CA GLY A 112 -0.43 -11.56 -11.05
C GLY A 112 0.30 -12.89 -11.22
N VAL A 113 1.62 -12.82 -11.30
CA VAL A 113 2.47 -14.00 -11.44
C VAL A 113 2.77 -14.64 -10.08
N PRO A 114 2.85 -15.98 -10.02
CA PRO A 114 3.34 -16.64 -8.83
C PRO A 114 4.82 -16.33 -8.64
N VAL A 115 5.24 -16.21 -7.39
CA VAL A 115 6.64 -15.93 -7.02
C VAL A 115 7.15 -17.09 -6.19
N ASP A 116 8.32 -17.61 -6.54
CA ASP A 116 8.91 -18.71 -5.79
C ASP A 116 9.43 -18.26 -4.42
N PRO A 117 9.46 -19.16 -3.41
CA PRO A 117 9.88 -18.81 -2.06
C PRO A 117 11.34 -18.30 -1.98
N ALA A 118 12.22 -18.73 -2.89
CA ALA A 118 13.61 -18.30 -2.90
C ALA A 118 13.73 -16.83 -3.36
N THR A 119 12.91 -16.41 -4.32
CA THR A 119 12.82 -15.00 -4.72
C THR A 119 12.30 -14.13 -3.59
N LEU A 120 11.27 -14.58 -2.85
CA LEU A 120 10.76 -13.86 -1.67
C LEU A 120 11.84 -13.75 -0.58
N GLN A 121 12.58 -14.82 -0.33
CA GLN A 121 13.70 -14.81 0.64
C GLN A 121 14.82 -13.87 0.17
N SER A 122 15.18 -13.90 -1.11
CA SER A 122 16.20 -13.03 -1.68
C SER A 122 15.84 -11.55 -1.54
N LEU A 123 14.54 -11.21 -1.72
CA LEU A 123 14.05 -9.86 -1.53
C LEU A 123 14.10 -9.42 -0.06
N LEU A 124 13.74 -10.31 0.88
CA LEU A 124 13.90 -10.07 2.32
C LEU A 124 15.37 -9.85 2.68
N ASP A 125 16.26 -10.73 2.23
CA ASP A 125 17.69 -10.61 2.52
C ASP A 125 18.28 -9.31 1.98
N HIS A 126 17.83 -8.88 0.79
CA HIS A 126 18.21 -7.60 0.20
C HIS A 126 17.73 -6.43 1.05
N LEU A 127 16.45 -6.43 1.45
CA LEU A 127 15.89 -5.44 2.37
C LEU A 127 16.72 -5.35 3.66
N LEU A 128 16.97 -6.48 4.33
CA LEU A 128 17.69 -6.52 5.61
C LEU A 128 19.16 -6.07 5.52
N LYS A 129 19.80 -6.21 4.35
CA LYS A 129 21.15 -5.67 4.10
C LYS A 129 21.16 -4.15 3.99
N LEU A 130 20.08 -3.56 3.52
CA LEU A 130 19.95 -2.11 3.35
C LEU A 130 19.56 -1.40 4.65
N LEU A 131 18.81 -2.10 5.53
CA LEU A 131 18.24 -1.51 6.73
C LEU A 131 19.29 -1.11 7.77
N ARG A 132 19.05 0.07 8.33
CA ARG A 132 19.74 0.61 9.50
C ARG A 132 18.76 0.75 10.66
N HIS A 133 19.28 0.85 11.86
CA HIS A 133 18.47 1.17 13.04
C HIS A 133 17.72 2.51 12.84
N ASP A 134 16.46 2.56 13.25
CA ASP A 134 15.53 3.70 13.12
C ASP A 134 15.05 4.02 11.68
N ASP A 135 15.42 3.23 10.68
CA ASP A 135 14.81 3.38 9.35
C ASP A 135 13.30 3.10 9.40
N ILE A 136 12.57 3.73 8.49
CA ILE A 136 11.13 3.49 8.30
C ILE A 136 10.97 2.50 7.15
N VAL A 137 10.28 1.39 7.41
CA VAL A 137 9.92 0.39 6.39
C VAL A 137 8.43 0.41 6.17
N VAL A 138 8.00 0.57 4.93
CA VAL A 138 6.60 0.43 4.54
C VAL A 138 6.42 -0.93 3.87
N LEU A 139 5.76 -1.86 4.54
CA LEU A 139 5.30 -3.13 3.97
C LEU A 139 3.89 -2.90 3.44
N ALA A 140 3.74 -2.84 2.13
CA ALA A 140 2.49 -2.43 1.52
C ALA A 140 2.05 -3.34 0.38
N GLY A 141 0.75 -3.39 0.15
CA GLY A 141 0.10 -4.05 -0.97
C GLY A 141 -0.32 -5.50 -0.72
N SER A 142 -0.90 -6.14 -1.75
CA SER A 142 -1.35 -7.54 -1.67
C SER A 142 -0.18 -8.50 -1.84
N LEU A 143 -0.24 -9.65 -1.19
CA LEU A 143 0.76 -10.72 -1.37
C LEU A 143 0.62 -11.39 -2.76
N PRO A 144 1.72 -11.89 -3.34
CA PRO A 144 1.66 -12.77 -4.50
C PRO A 144 0.76 -13.98 -4.26
N VAL A 145 0.15 -14.51 -5.33
CA VAL A 145 -0.88 -15.57 -5.26
C VAL A 145 -0.45 -16.78 -4.44
N ASN A 146 0.80 -17.16 -4.50
CA ASN A 146 1.36 -18.33 -3.81
C ASN A 146 2.26 -17.99 -2.62
N ALA A 147 2.35 -16.71 -2.24
CA ALA A 147 3.13 -16.31 -1.08
C ALA A 147 2.45 -16.81 0.21
N PRO A 148 3.21 -17.28 1.19
CA PRO A 148 2.67 -17.62 2.51
C PRO A 148 1.90 -16.44 3.12
N ALA A 149 0.72 -16.71 3.69
CA ALA A 149 -0.11 -15.65 4.28
C ALA A 149 0.62 -14.86 5.38
N ASP A 150 1.57 -15.49 6.06
CA ASP A 150 2.36 -14.90 7.14
C ASP A 150 3.63 -14.15 6.66
N THR A 151 3.78 -13.96 5.37
CA THR A 151 4.95 -13.29 4.79
C THR A 151 5.19 -11.92 5.42
N TYR A 152 4.17 -11.07 5.55
CA TYR A 152 4.32 -9.76 6.20
C TYR A 152 4.60 -9.85 7.70
N ARG A 153 4.18 -10.91 8.37
CA ARG A 153 4.57 -11.18 9.75
C ARG A 153 6.08 -11.46 9.84
N VAL A 154 6.56 -12.41 9.05
CA VAL A 154 7.99 -12.79 9.04
C VAL A 154 8.86 -11.59 8.69
N TRP A 155 8.49 -10.81 7.69
CA TRP A 155 9.25 -9.62 7.28
C TRP A 155 9.19 -8.51 8.32
N GLY A 156 8.02 -8.28 8.91
CA GLY A 156 7.83 -7.28 9.96
C GLY A 156 8.67 -7.59 11.20
N ASP A 157 8.69 -8.86 11.63
CA ASP A 157 9.53 -9.31 12.73
C ASP A 157 11.01 -9.10 12.42
N ALA A 158 11.49 -9.52 11.25
CA ALA A 158 12.89 -9.37 10.83
C ALA A 158 13.31 -7.89 10.74
N CYS A 159 12.47 -7.01 10.20
CA CYS A 159 12.74 -5.57 10.15
C CYS A 159 12.80 -4.96 11.56
N ARG A 160 11.89 -5.35 12.43
CA ARG A 160 11.85 -4.88 13.82
C ARG A 160 13.07 -5.34 14.61
N GLU A 161 13.56 -6.56 14.40
CA GLU A 161 14.81 -7.07 14.98
C GLU A 161 16.05 -6.25 14.57
N LYS A 162 16.02 -5.66 13.36
CA LYS A 162 17.03 -4.69 12.89
C LYS A 162 16.85 -3.30 13.49
N GLY A 163 15.81 -3.06 14.30
CA GLY A 163 15.51 -1.76 14.90
C GLY A 163 14.75 -0.81 13.97
N ALA A 164 14.21 -1.28 12.85
CA ALA A 164 13.40 -0.47 11.95
C ALA A 164 11.98 -0.29 12.48
N LYS A 165 11.32 0.82 12.10
CA LYS A 165 9.90 1.06 12.34
C LYS A 165 9.09 0.60 11.16
N VAL A 166 8.22 -0.38 11.36
CA VAL A 166 7.41 -0.96 10.30
C VAL A 166 6.05 -0.28 10.23
N ILE A 167 5.69 0.22 9.05
CA ILE A 167 4.35 0.63 8.67
C ILE A 167 3.77 -0.48 7.80
N LEU A 168 2.62 -1.02 8.17
CA LEU A 168 1.93 -2.06 7.40
C LEU A 168 0.66 -1.50 6.76
N ASP A 169 0.56 -1.60 5.44
CA ASP A 169 -0.61 -1.20 4.64
C ASP A 169 -0.99 -2.28 3.62
N SER A 170 -1.57 -3.35 4.10
CA SER A 170 -2.00 -4.51 3.32
C SER A 170 -3.49 -4.76 3.51
N ASP A 171 -3.99 -5.78 2.85
CA ASP A 171 -5.36 -6.26 2.93
C ASP A 171 -5.42 -7.77 3.22
N GLY A 172 -6.62 -8.27 3.45
CA GLY A 172 -6.91 -9.69 3.59
C GLY A 172 -5.99 -10.42 4.57
N ALA A 173 -5.53 -11.61 4.17
CA ALA A 173 -4.68 -12.47 5.00
C ALA A 173 -3.33 -11.82 5.34
N GLY A 174 -2.77 -11.00 4.42
CA GLY A 174 -1.53 -10.27 4.66
C GLY A 174 -1.62 -9.30 5.82
N MET A 175 -2.75 -8.59 5.97
CA MET A 175 -3.01 -7.71 7.11
C MET A 175 -3.21 -8.52 8.40
N VAL A 176 -4.06 -9.56 8.36
CA VAL A 176 -4.38 -10.40 9.54
C VAL A 176 -3.12 -11.03 10.15
N GLU A 177 -2.26 -11.58 9.32
CA GLU A 177 -1.00 -12.16 9.79
C GLU A 177 0.04 -11.08 10.12
N GLY A 178 0.14 -10.04 9.29
CA GLY A 178 1.13 -8.98 9.45
C GLY A 178 0.98 -8.16 10.73
N VAL A 179 -0.24 -7.98 11.24
CA VAL A 179 -0.50 -7.33 12.54
C VAL A 179 0.19 -8.05 13.71
N LYS A 180 0.37 -9.38 13.61
CA LYS A 180 1.03 -10.19 14.64
C LYS A 180 2.52 -9.84 14.81
N ALA A 181 3.17 -9.24 13.80
CA ALA A 181 4.52 -8.69 13.92
C ALA A 181 4.57 -7.40 14.77
N LYS A 182 3.43 -6.92 15.28
CA LYS A 182 3.34 -5.72 16.11
C LYS A 182 3.96 -4.49 15.42
N PRO A 183 3.48 -4.14 14.21
CA PRO A 183 4.03 -3.01 13.47
C PRO A 183 3.90 -1.70 14.26
N PHE A 184 4.80 -0.76 13.96
CA PHE A 184 4.77 0.57 14.55
C PHE A 184 3.48 1.33 14.17
N LEU A 185 2.98 1.12 12.94
CA LEU A 185 1.76 1.76 12.46
C LEU A 185 1.04 0.85 11.46
N ILE A 186 -0.28 0.80 11.56
CA ILE A 186 -1.16 0.26 10.51
C ILE A 186 -2.17 1.32 10.07
N LYS A 187 -2.60 1.26 8.80
CA LYS A 187 -3.57 2.20 8.25
C LYS A 187 -4.71 1.49 7.52
N PRO A 188 -5.61 0.78 8.16
CA PRO A 188 -6.80 0.26 7.51
C PRO A 188 -7.78 1.40 7.16
N ASN A 189 -8.59 1.18 6.11
CA ASN A 189 -9.85 1.92 5.96
C ASN A 189 -10.94 1.29 6.83
N SER A 190 -12.14 1.90 6.86
CA SER A 190 -13.26 1.41 7.71
C SER A 190 -13.67 -0.03 7.36
N GLU A 191 -13.66 -0.39 6.08
CA GLU A 191 -14.02 -1.73 5.60
C GLU A 191 -12.92 -2.75 5.91
N GLU A 192 -11.66 -2.42 5.63
CA GLU A 192 -10.51 -3.26 5.98
C GLU A 192 -10.44 -3.53 7.48
N LEU A 193 -10.75 -2.51 8.31
CA LEU A 193 -10.81 -2.69 9.76
C LEU A 193 -11.97 -3.61 10.17
N SER A 194 -13.14 -3.47 9.56
CA SER A 194 -14.27 -4.37 9.81
C SER A 194 -13.93 -5.82 9.46
N HIS A 195 -13.29 -6.04 8.32
CA HIS A 195 -12.81 -7.36 7.90
C HIS A 195 -11.76 -7.93 8.88
N LEU A 196 -10.79 -7.12 9.28
CA LEU A 196 -9.73 -7.51 10.23
C LEU A 196 -10.32 -7.93 11.59
N MET A 197 -11.39 -7.24 12.03
CA MET A 197 -12.06 -7.53 13.30
C MET A 197 -13.14 -8.61 13.19
N GLY A 198 -13.47 -9.06 11.98
CA GLY A 198 -14.51 -10.07 11.72
C GLY A 198 -15.92 -9.61 12.10
N ARG A 199 -16.18 -8.30 12.16
CA ARG A 199 -17.49 -7.70 12.49
C ARG A 199 -17.71 -6.38 11.80
N ALA A 200 -18.96 -6.00 11.56
CA ALA A 200 -19.32 -4.68 11.04
C ALA A 200 -18.97 -3.59 12.08
N LEU A 201 -18.48 -2.44 11.58
CA LEU A 201 -18.10 -1.26 12.35
C LEU A 201 -18.74 -0.04 11.67
N ASP A 202 -19.95 0.30 12.08
CA ASP A 202 -20.79 1.29 11.40
C ASP A 202 -20.63 2.71 11.95
N SER A 203 -20.06 2.85 13.14
CA SER A 203 -19.88 4.13 13.82
C SER A 203 -18.41 4.46 14.09
N GLN A 204 -18.12 5.76 14.23
CA GLN A 204 -16.80 6.23 14.63
C GLN A 204 -16.38 5.67 15.99
N GLN A 205 -17.33 5.45 16.89
CA GLN A 205 -17.08 4.88 18.21
C GLN A 205 -16.63 3.43 18.11
N GLU A 206 -17.30 2.63 17.28
CA GLU A 206 -16.92 1.22 17.02
C GLU A 206 -15.56 1.12 16.32
N LEU A 207 -15.29 1.98 15.32
CA LEU A 207 -13.98 2.06 14.67
C LEU A 207 -12.88 2.40 15.69
N THR A 208 -13.14 3.35 16.60
CA THR A 208 -12.19 3.71 17.66
C THR A 208 -11.96 2.56 18.64
N ALA A 209 -13.03 1.86 19.05
CA ALA A 209 -12.92 0.71 19.95
C ALA A 209 -12.12 -0.43 19.32
N ALA A 210 -12.42 -0.77 18.07
CA ALA A 210 -11.70 -1.78 17.29
C ALA A 210 -10.20 -1.44 17.11
N ALA A 211 -9.90 -0.18 16.79
CA ALA A 211 -8.51 0.28 16.70
C ALA A 211 -7.79 0.17 18.06
N ARG A 212 -8.46 0.42 19.19
CA ARG A 212 -7.89 0.22 20.52
C ARG A 212 -7.64 -1.23 20.85
N GLU A 213 -8.51 -2.16 20.40
CA GLU A 213 -8.27 -3.60 20.53
C GLU A 213 -6.96 -4.00 19.80
N LEU A 214 -6.71 -3.44 18.62
CA LEU A 214 -5.46 -3.68 17.88
C LEU A 214 -4.22 -3.11 18.61
N LEU A 215 -4.32 -1.97 19.27
CA LEU A 215 -3.22 -1.46 20.10
C LEU A 215 -2.86 -2.43 21.24
N GLN A 216 -3.85 -3.13 21.81
CA GLN A 216 -3.62 -4.13 22.86
C GLN A 216 -2.85 -5.37 22.34
N THR A 217 -2.85 -5.64 21.04
CA THR A 217 -2.05 -6.72 20.45
C THR A 217 -0.57 -6.37 20.32
N GLY A 218 -0.20 -5.11 20.55
CA GLY A 218 1.17 -4.60 20.45
C GLY A 218 1.44 -3.70 19.25
N VAL A 219 0.46 -3.46 18.38
CA VAL A 219 0.50 -2.38 17.38
C VAL A 219 0.62 -1.04 18.13
N GLN A 220 1.52 -0.16 17.71
CA GLN A 220 1.76 1.07 18.47
C GLN A 220 0.85 2.23 18.06
N LYS A 221 0.44 2.28 16.80
CA LYS A 221 -0.44 3.32 16.25
C LYS A 221 -1.40 2.74 15.22
N VAL A 222 -2.64 3.16 15.26
CA VAL A 222 -3.65 2.79 14.26
C VAL A 222 -4.24 4.05 13.64
N ILE A 223 -4.22 4.14 12.32
CA ILE A 223 -4.91 5.20 11.58
C ILE A 223 -6.03 4.57 10.78
N VAL A 224 -7.26 4.97 11.06
CA VAL A 224 -8.43 4.49 10.31
C VAL A 224 -8.86 5.57 9.32
N SER A 225 -8.70 5.29 8.02
CA SER A 225 -9.20 6.20 6.98
C SER A 225 -10.68 5.97 6.71
N MET A 226 -11.46 7.07 6.62
CA MET A 226 -12.91 7.06 6.48
C MET A 226 -13.36 7.81 5.21
N GLY A 227 -12.53 7.84 4.19
CA GLY A 227 -12.79 8.56 2.94
C GLY A 227 -13.00 10.06 3.16
N SER A 228 -14.04 10.62 2.59
CA SER A 228 -14.38 12.05 2.71
C SER A 228 -14.66 12.51 4.15
N ARG A 229 -14.94 11.59 5.07
CA ARG A 229 -15.14 11.92 6.50
C ARG A 229 -13.83 12.22 7.22
N GLY A 230 -12.68 11.89 6.62
CA GLY A 230 -11.37 12.12 7.24
C GLY A 230 -10.74 10.87 7.82
N MET A 231 -10.05 10.99 8.95
CA MET A 231 -9.35 9.86 9.57
C MET A 231 -9.37 9.92 11.10
N LEU A 232 -9.23 8.77 11.73
CA LEU A 232 -8.98 8.61 13.16
C LEU A 232 -7.52 8.21 13.37
N HIS A 233 -6.80 8.96 14.18
CA HIS A 233 -5.48 8.56 14.67
C HIS A 233 -5.63 8.08 16.12
N VAL A 234 -5.53 6.77 16.31
CA VAL A 234 -5.72 6.12 17.61
C VAL A 234 -4.36 5.74 18.19
N LEU A 235 -4.08 6.30 19.34
CA LEU A 235 -2.89 6.10 20.16
C LEU A 235 -3.31 5.49 21.51
N PRO A 236 -2.39 4.88 22.29
CA PRO A 236 -2.73 4.32 23.59
C PRO A 236 -3.48 5.31 24.51
N GLU A 237 -3.00 6.56 24.58
CA GLU A 237 -3.50 7.58 25.51
C GLU A 237 -4.62 8.46 24.93
N GLN A 238 -4.75 8.52 23.60
CA GLN A 238 -5.67 9.46 22.97
C GLN A 238 -6.15 8.99 21.60
N THR A 239 -7.28 9.56 21.18
CA THR A 239 -7.78 9.43 19.81
C THR A 239 -7.96 10.83 19.22
N ILE A 240 -7.37 11.07 18.06
CA ILE A 240 -7.44 12.32 17.34
C ILE A 240 -8.28 12.10 16.08
N PHE A 241 -9.36 12.87 15.96
CA PHE A 241 -10.13 12.91 14.71
C PHE A 241 -9.60 14.04 13.83
N VAL A 242 -9.25 13.69 12.58
CA VAL A 242 -8.83 14.65 11.55
C VAL A 242 -9.92 14.70 10.49
N PRO A 243 -10.67 15.79 10.37
CA PRO A 243 -11.74 15.89 9.40
C PRO A 243 -11.21 15.89 7.97
N GLY A 244 -11.99 15.36 7.05
CA GLY A 244 -11.66 15.36 5.62
C GLY A 244 -11.66 16.78 5.05
N LEU A 245 -10.70 17.06 4.17
CA LEU A 245 -10.66 18.32 3.43
C LEU A 245 -11.67 18.27 2.26
N ARG A 246 -12.41 19.35 2.08
CA ARG A 246 -13.29 19.53 0.92
C ARG A 246 -12.49 20.08 -0.25
N VAL A 247 -12.08 19.22 -1.14
CA VAL A 247 -11.32 19.59 -2.35
C VAL A 247 -11.99 19.00 -3.59
N PRO A 248 -11.86 19.62 -4.77
CA PRO A 248 -12.28 18.99 -6.01
C PRO A 248 -11.50 17.67 -6.21
N VAL A 249 -12.22 16.55 -6.21
CA VAL A 249 -11.62 15.22 -6.37
C VAL A 249 -11.50 14.92 -7.86
N LYS A 250 -10.27 14.68 -8.33
CA LYS A 250 -10.02 14.20 -9.69
C LYS A 250 -9.88 12.67 -9.74
N ASP A 251 -9.24 12.10 -8.73
CA ASP A 251 -9.04 10.66 -8.56
C ASP A 251 -8.89 10.35 -7.07
N THR A 252 -9.31 9.17 -6.66
CA THR A 252 -9.16 8.67 -5.28
C THR A 252 -8.07 7.61 -5.14
N VAL A 253 -7.51 7.13 -6.27
CA VAL A 253 -6.43 6.15 -6.28
C VAL A 253 -5.18 6.76 -5.63
N GLY A 254 -4.55 6.00 -4.73
CA GLY A 254 -3.35 6.44 -4.04
C GLY A 254 -3.56 7.45 -2.90
N ALA A 255 -4.82 7.85 -2.60
CA ALA A 255 -5.07 8.76 -1.46
C ALA A 255 -4.61 8.15 -0.12
N GLY A 256 -4.84 6.86 0.10
CA GLY A 256 -4.33 6.12 1.25
C GLY A 256 -2.80 6.06 1.28
N ASP A 257 -2.18 5.87 0.12
CA ASP A 257 -0.72 5.80 -0.04
C ASP A 257 -0.07 7.16 0.24
N ALA A 258 -0.75 8.25 -0.16
CA ALA A 258 -0.31 9.62 0.16
C ALA A 258 -0.31 9.89 1.66
N VAL A 259 -1.29 9.38 2.41
CA VAL A 259 -1.31 9.46 3.87
C VAL A 259 -0.12 8.69 4.47
N ILE A 260 0.17 7.47 3.99
CA ILE A 260 1.34 6.68 4.43
C ILE A 260 2.64 7.45 4.16
N ALA A 261 2.79 8.03 2.97
CA ALA A 261 3.97 8.81 2.61
C ALA A 261 4.19 10.00 3.56
N ALA A 262 3.14 10.78 3.82
CA ALA A 262 3.19 11.90 4.75
C ALA A 262 3.53 11.48 6.18
N LEU A 263 2.95 10.39 6.66
CA LEU A 263 3.24 9.82 7.98
C LEU A 263 4.69 9.33 8.08
N ALA A 264 5.17 8.62 7.07
CA ALA A 264 6.55 8.14 7.03
C ALA A 264 7.53 9.33 7.06
N LEU A 265 7.30 10.38 6.27
CA LEU A 265 8.10 11.60 6.29
C LEU A 265 8.05 12.31 7.64
N SER A 266 6.88 12.43 8.26
CA SER A 266 6.76 12.99 9.61
C SER A 266 7.62 12.23 10.63
N LEU A 267 7.70 10.90 10.52
CA LEU A 267 8.52 10.07 11.42
C LEU A 267 10.03 10.23 11.17
N ILE A 268 10.45 10.60 9.96
CA ILE A 268 11.85 10.89 9.64
C ILE A 268 12.29 12.21 10.26
N HIS A 269 11.40 13.22 10.28
CA HIS A 269 11.71 14.57 10.71
C HIS A 269 11.49 14.82 12.21
N ILE A 270 10.85 13.91 12.93
CA ILE A 270 10.69 13.95 14.38
C ILE A 270 11.77 13.10 15.04
#